data_eae023bf021b2cb30f36ef119b240e1c
#
_entry.id   eae023bf021b2cb30f36ef119b240e1c
#
_cell.length_a   1.000
_cell.length_b   1.000
_cell.length_c   1.000
_cell.angle_alpha   90.00
_cell.angle_beta   90.00
_cell.angle_gamma   90.00
#
_symmetry.space_group_name_H-M   'P 1'
#
loop_
_entity.id
_entity.type
_entity.pdbx_description
1 polymer ?
#
loop_
_entity_poly.entity_id
_entity_poly.type
_entity_poly.pdbx_seq_one_letter_code
_entity_poly.pdbx_strand_id
1 'polypeptide(L)'
;MSALPRLLLVPLTILLAVAFFLVATQPMSILAQGALAYGALAALVLLYLFHPKGLFRVLTFLVVLLIVARYIYWRTLYTIPTLDDPVAFTLGLLLYLAELYAVFMLLLNMFVISDPIRRRTPELPPEEELPTVDVFIPTYNEDPDLVAHTVRAAVHMDYPRDRLRVLVLDDGGTTQKLNDSDPEKARAASERAARLRRICETIGAEYYARERNEHAKAGNLNDAFRHTAGDLVVIFDADHIPVASFLRRTVGHFLESEEVYLVQTPHSFLTPDPLERNLGLAGKVPGENEMFYGLVQNGLDRWNASFFCGSAA
;
A
#
# COMPACT_ATOMS: atom_id res chain seq x y z
N MET A 1 30.62 17.77 -3.00
CA MET A 1 30.10 18.86 -2.14
C MET A 1 30.71 18.63 -0.76
N SER A 2 31.59 19.52 -0.32
CA SER A 2 32.24 19.47 1.00
C SER A 2 31.15 19.63 2.08
N ALA A 3 31.08 18.66 3.00
CA ALA A 3 30.18 18.74 4.13
C ALA A 3 30.48 20.03 4.92
N LEU A 4 29.47 20.88 5.15
CA LEU A 4 29.59 21.99 6.09
C LEU A 4 30.13 21.43 7.41
N PRO A 5 31.15 22.05 8.01
CA PRO A 5 31.68 21.56 9.26
C PRO A 5 30.55 21.51 10.32
N ARG A 6 30.47 20.40 11.04
CA ARG A 6 29.42 20.15 12.07
C ARG A 6 29.22 21.32 13.05
N LEU A 7 30.29 22.09 13.25
CA LEU A 7 30.27 23.29 14.10
C LEU A 7 29.36 24.41 13.56
N LEU A 8 29.12 24.51 12.25
CA LEU A 8 28.23 25.50 11.63
C LEU A 8 26.80 25.01 11.48
N LEU A 9 26.59 23.69 11.47
CA LEU A 9 25.24 23.10 11.34
C LEU A 9 24.36 23.40 12.55
N VAL A 10 24.89 23.30 13.76
CA VAL A 10 24.13 23.52 14.99
C VAL A 10 23.58 24.95 15.09
N PRO A 11 24.41 26.02 14.97
CA PRO A 11 23.88 27.39 15.04
C PRO A 11 22.94 27.71 13.88
N LEU A 12 23.18 27.17 12.68
CA LEU A 12 22.27 27.34 11.54
C LEU A 12 20.91 26.68 11.81
N THR A 13 20.88 25.45 12.35
CA THR A 13 19.64 24.76 12.71
C THR A 13 18.87 25.54 13.78
N ILE A 14 19.55 26.07 14.80
CA ILE A 14 18.93 26.89 15.84
C ILE A 14 18.33 28.16 15.23
N LEU A 15 19.08 28.86 14.38
CA LEU A 15 18.60 30.06 13.71
C LEU A 15 17.35 29.79 12.85
N LEU A 16 17.35 28.71 12.10
CA LEU A 16 16.19 28.29 11.28
C LEU A 16 15.00 27.91 12.16
N ALA A 17 15.22 27.22 13.28
CA ALA A 17 14.16 26.88 14.22
C ALA A 17 13.55 28.11 14.88
N VAL A 18 14.38 29.09 15.28
CA VAL A 18 13.91 30.37 15.82
C VAL A 18 13.13 31.15 14.77
N ALA A 19 13.64 31.26 13.55
CA ALA A 19 12.93 31.94 12.46
C ALA A 19 11.57 31.27 12.17
N PHE A 20 11.54 29.93 12.11
CA PHE A 20 10.30 29.16 11.95
C PHE A 20 9.30 29.46 13.07
N PHE A 21 9.75 29.42 14.34
CA PHE A 21 8.92 29.70 15.50
C PHE A 21 8.37 31.14 15.45
N LEU A 22 9.19 32.12 15.15
CA LEU A 22 8.78 33.52 15.02
C LEU A 22 7.71 33.68 13.94
N VAL A 23 7.91 33.13 12.75
CA VAL A 23 6.92 33.23 11.66
C VAL A 23 5.62 32.49 12.01
N ALA A 24 5.69 31.35 12.71
CA ALA A 24 4.52 30.59 13.11
C ALA A 24 3.67 31.32 14.17
N THR A 25 4.30 32.10 15.08
CA THR A 25 3.63 32.67 16.25
C THR A 25 3.35 34.18 16.17
N GLN A 26 4.03 34.92 15.26
CA GLN A 26 3.84 36.37 15.18
C GLN A 26 2.42 36.76 14.74
N PRO A 27 1.78 37.73 15.42
CA PRO A 27 0.56 38.35 14.95
C PRO A 27 0.78 38.99 13.57
N MET A 28 -0.12 38.79 12.66
CA MET A 28 -0.06 39.37 11.32
C MET A 28 -1.38 40.04 10.97
N SER A 29 -1.32 41.11 10.18
CA SER A 29 -2.51 41.70 9.59
C SER A 29 -3.17 40.70 8.60
N ILE A 30 -4.44 40.87 8.33
CA ILE A 30 -5.17 40.04 7.37
C ILE A 30 -4.48 40.01 6.00
N LEU A 31 -3.96 41.15 5.54
CA LEU A 31 -3.23 41.24 4.28
C LEU A 31 -1.94 40.44 4.28
N ALA A 32 -1.14 40.53 5.35
CA ALA A 32 0.11 39.78 5.50
C ALA A 32 -0.17 38.27 5.63
N GLN A 33 -1.25 37.90 6.33
CA GLN A 33 -1.69 36.50 6.44
C GLN A 33 -2.09 35.93 5.07
N GLY A 34 -2.84 36.71 4.26
CA GLY A 34 -3.20 36.35 2.90
C GLY A 34 -1.95 36.19 2.01
N ALA A 35 -1.03 37.15 2.07
CA ALA A 35 0.22 37.08 1.32
C ALA A 35 1.06 35.83 1.68
N LEU A 36 1.16 35.49 2.98
CA LEU A 36 1.83 34.26 3.42
C LEU A 36 1.13 33.00 2.89
N ALA A 37 -0.20 32.94 2.96
CA ALA A 37 -0.97 31.79 2.51
C ALA A 37 -0.83 31.57 0.99
N TYR A 38 -1.01 32.61 0.17
CA TYR A 38 -0.84 32.52 -1.28
C TYR A 38 0.62 32.26 -1.68
N GLY A 39 1.57 32.86 -0.97
CA GLY A 39 2.99 32.60 -1.19
C GLY A 39 3.37 31.14 -0.88
N ALA A 40 2.86 30.58 0.22
CA ALA A 40 3.05 29.19 0.57
C ALA A 40 2.39 28.25 -0.45
N LEU A 41 1.17 28.54 -0.90
CA LEU A 41 0.49 27.77 -1.95
C LEU A 41 1.31 27.77 -3.25
N ALA A 42 1.78 28.95 -3.68
CA ALA A 42 2.61 29.09 -4.87
C ALA A 42 3.94 28.31 -4.72
N ALA A 43 4.57 28.36 -3.55
CA ALA A 43 5.77 27.58 -3.25
C ALA A 43 5.52 26.08 -3.33
N LEU A 44 4.41 25.58 -2.77
CA LEU A 44 4.02 24.16 -2.85
C LEU A 44 3.76 23.71 -4.29
N VAL A 45 3.08 24.52 -5.10
CA VAL A 45 2.85 24.24 -6.52
C VAL A 45 4.19 24.18 -7.28
N LEU A 46 5.07 25.13 -7.06
CA LEU A 46 6.39 25.15 -7.70
C LEU A 46 7.24 23.93 -7.28
N LEU A 47 7.28 23.61 -5.99
CA LEU A 47 7.99 22.44 -5.48
C LEU A 47 7.41 21.13 -6.04
N TYR A 48 6.09 21.05 -6.21
CA TYR A 48 5.42 19.91 -6.84
C TYR A 48 5.86 19.73 -8.30
N LEU A 49 5.95 20.81 -9.08
CA LEU A 49 6.39 20.78 -10.49
C LEU A 49 7.81 20.25 -10.65
N PHE A 50 8.68 20.41 -9.63
CA PHE A 50 10.05 19.88 -9.62
C PHE A 50 10.15 18.42 -9.14
N HIS A 51 9.02 17.73 -8.95
CA HIS A 51 8.96 16.34 -8.48
C HIS A 51 9.77 16.14 -7.18
N PRO A 52 9.21 16.45 -6.01
CA PRO A 52 9.95 16.64 -4.76
C PRO A 52 10.74 15.39 -4.34
N LYS A 53 12.05 15.39 -4.61
CA LYS A 53 13.03 14.40 -4.17
C LYS A 53 14.14 15.10 -3.40
N GLY A 54 14.74 14.42 -2.44
CA GLY A 54 15.86 14.97 -1.67
C GLY A 54 15.52 16.32 -1.03
N LEU A 55 16.29 17.37 -1.32
CA LEU A 55 16.11 18.71 -0.75
C LEU A 55 14.73 19.31 -1.01
N PHE A 56 14.16 19.14 -2.21
CA PHE A 56 12.83 19.69 -2.53
C PHE A 56 11.72 19.06 -1.66
N ARG A 57 11.85 17.79 -1.29
CA ARG A 57 10.92 17.12 -0.34
C ARG A 57 11.03 17.76 1.04
N VAL A 58 12.25 18.00 1.53
CA VAL A 58 12.47 18.67 2.82
C VAL A 58 11.85 20.07 2.81
N LEU A 59 12.05 20.85 1.74
CA LEU A 59 11.45 22.18 1.60
C LEU A 59 9.91 22.09 1.57
N THR A 60 9.33 21.14 0.87
CA THR A 60 7.88 20.90 0.88
C THR A 60 7.37 20.66 2.31
N PHE A 61 8.05 19.79 3.05
CA PHE A 61 7.68 19.50 4.44
C PHE A 61 7.79 20.74 5.34
N LEU A 62 8.85 21.53 5.18
CA LEU A 62 9.02 22.76 5.96
C LEU A 62 7.88 23.77 5.70
N VAL A 63 7.47 23.94 4.44
CA VAL A 63 6.34 24.82 4.10
C VAL A 63 5.03 24.29 4.70
N VAL A 64 4.75 22.99 4.59
CA VAL A 64 3.55 22.38 5.19
C VAL A 64 3.56 22.51 6.70
N LEU A 65 4.68 22.21 7.37
CA LEU A 65 4.84 22.33 8.81
C LEU A 65 4.63 23.76 9.30
N LEU A 66 5.12 24.76 8.54
CA LEU A 66 4.93 26.18 8.90
C LEU A 66 3.45 26.58 8.86
N ILE A 67 2.72 26.17 7.81
CA ILE A 67 1.29 26.45 7.69
C ILE A 67 0.51 25.79 8.83
N VAL A 68 0.79 24.51 9.09
CA VAL A 68 0.13 23.73 10.13
C VAL A 68 0.42 24.28 11.53
N ALA A 69 1.70 24.59 11.83
CA ALA A 69 2.10 25.15 13.12
C ALA A 69 1.40 26.50 13.36
N ARG A 70 1.36 27.36 12.32
CA ARG A 70 0.67 28.64 12.40
C ARG A 70 -0.84 28.47 12.60
N TYR A 71 -1.47 27.53 11.90
CA TYR A 71 -2.89 27.21 12.06
C TYR A 71 -3.19 26.75 13.49
N ILE A 72 -2.44 25.77 13.99
CA ILE A 72 -2.65 25.21 15.35
C ILE A 72 -2.40 26.27 16.43
N TYR A 73 -1.35 27.10 16.28
CA TYR A 73 -1.09 28.21 17.18
C TYR A 73 -2.30 29.15 17.28
N TRP A 74 -2.80 29.64 16.13
CA TRP A 74 -3.99 30.49 16.09
C TRP A 74 -5.24 29.79 16.65
N ARG A 75 -5.47 28.55 16.27
CA ARG A 75 -6.63 27.75 16.68
C ARG A 75 -6.67 27.55 18.19
N THR A 76 -5.52 27.24 18.80
CA THR A 76 -5.38 27.02 20.24
C THR A 76 -5.63 28.28 21.05
N LEU A 77 -5.07 29.40 20.61
CA LEU A 77 -5.08 30.63 21.46
C LEU A 77 -6.30 31.53 21.23
N TYR A 78 -6.93 31.47 20.07
CA TYR A 78 -7.91 32.48 19.69
C TYR A 78 -9.30 31.95 19.33
N THR A 79 -9.52 30.64 19.24
CA THR A 79 -10.76 30.11 18.70
C THR A 79 -11.47 29.08 19.58
N ILE A 80 -10.88 28.66 20.67
CA ILE A 80 -11.55 27.79 21.64
C ILE A 80 -12.56 28.62 22.40
N PRO A 81 -13.86 28.25 22.43
CA PRO A 81 -14.89 28.97 23.16
C PRO A 81 -14.60 29.03 24.66
N THR A 82 -15.09 30.03 25.35
CA THR A 82 -15.01 30.17 26.80
C THR A 82 -15.97 29.22 27.51
N LEU A 83 -15.74 29.01 28.81
CA LEU A 83 -16.61 28.15 29.64
C LEU A 83 -17.98 28.81 29.96
N ASP A 84 -18.20 30.07 29.59
CA ASP A 84 -19.46 30.78 29.78
C ASP A 84 -20.62 30.17 28.97
N ASP A 85 -20.29 29.51 27.85
CA ASP A 85 -21.23 28.69 27.10
C ASP A 85 -20.73 27.22 27.07
N PRO A 86 -21.20 26.37 28.00
CA PRO A 86 -20.74 24.98 28.11
C PRO A 86 -20.99 24.13 26.83
N VAL A 87 -22.05 24.42 26.06
CA VAL A 87 -22.37 23.70 24.85
C VAL A 87 -21.37 24.05 23.73
N ALA A 88 -21.17 25.35 23.51
CA ALA A 88 -20.19 25.83 22.54
C ALA A 88 -18.77 25.39 22.90
N PHE A 89 -18.42 25.43 24.20
CA PHE A 89 -17.12 24.95 24.69
C PHE A 89 -16.94 23.46 24.39
N THR A 90 -17.92 22.61 24.73
CA THR A 90 -17.83 21.16 24.55
C THR A 90 -17.70 20.80 23.06
N LEU A 91 -18.57 21.37 22.21
CA LEU A 91 -18.53 21.11 20.77
C LEU A 91 -17.24 21.65 20.11
N GLY A 92 -16.82 22.85 20.53
CA GLY A 92 -15.57 23.46 20.07
C GLY A 92 -14.33 22.66 20.48
N LEU A 93 -14.29 22.10 21.69
CA LEU A 93 -13.23 21.24 22.17
C LEU A 93 -13.20 19.91 21.42
N LEU A 94 -14.35 19.27 21.18
CA LEU A 94 -14.42 18.04 20.40
C LEU A 94 -13.91 18.25 18.97
N LEU A 95 -14.31 19.34 18.34
CA LEU A 95 -13.80 19.70 17.02
C LEU A 95 -12.29 19.92 17.05
N TYR A 96 -11.79 20.66 18.02
CA TYR A 96 -10.35 20.90 18.17
C TYR A 96 -9.54 19.62 18.38
N LEU A 97 -10.05 18.67 19.18
CA LEU A 97 -9.40 17.36 19.34
C LEU A 97 -9.39 16.54 18.03
N ALA A 98 -10.46 16.62 17.25
CA ALA A 98 -10.49 15.98 15.91
C ALA A 98 -9.46 16.63 14.95
N GLU A 99 -9.32 17.96 14.99
CA GLU A 99 -8.30 18.68 14.21
C GLU A 99 -6.87 18.30 14.65
N LEU A 100 -6.61 18.20 15.96
CA LEU A 100 -5.31 17.74 16.48
C LEU A 100 -5.00 16.31 16.04
N TYR A 101 -6.01 15.42 16.04
CA TYR A 101 -5.83 14.08 15.52
C TYR A 101 -5.47 14.08 14.02
N ALA A 102 -6.15 14.90 13.21
CA ALA A 102 -5.82 15.03 11.78
C ALA A 102 -4.39 15.56 11.57
N VAL A 103 -3.95 16.53 12.37
CA VAL A 103 -2.57 17.04 12.34
C VAL A 103 -1.57 15.98 12.77
N PHE A 104 -1.86 15.21 13.82
CA PHE A 104 -1.03 14.09 14.22
C PHE A 104 -0.87 13.06 13.09
N MET A 105 -1.96 12.69 12.43
CA MET A 105 -1.92 11.77 11.28
C MET A 105 -1.12 12.34 10.10
N LEU A 106 -1.25 13.65 9.84
CA LEU A 106 -0.42 14.32 8.83
C LEU A 106 1.07 14.23 9.16
N LEU A 107 1.46 14.54 10.39
CA LEU A 107 2.86 14.49 10.83
C LEU A 107 3.41 13.06 10.77
N LEU A 108 2.61 12.07 11.17
CA LEU A 108 2.98 10.66 11.07
C LEU A 108 3.20 10.23 9.61
N ASN A 109 2.29 10.61 8.70
CA ASN A 109 2.45 10.35 7.27
C ASN A 109 3.71 11.04 6.72
N MET A 110 3.96 12.30 7.06
CA MET A 110 5.17 13.01 6.65
C MET A 110 6.44 12.31 7.16
N PHE A 111 6.43 11.80 8.39
CA PHE A 111 7.53 11.00 8.94
C PHE A 111 7.75 9.73 8.12
N VAL A 112 6.71 8.96 7.87
CA VAL A 112 6.78 7.72 7.08
C VAL A 112 7.37 7.97 5.69
N ILE A 113 6.87 8.98 4.97
CA ILE A 113 7.31 9.27 3.59
C ILE A 113 8.57 10.14 3.51
N SER A 114 9.21 10.46 4.63
CA SER A 114 10.39 11.34 4.65
C SER A 114 11.59 10.77 3.90
N ASP A 115 11.84 9.46 4.02
CA ASP A 115 12.98 8.78 3.42
C ASP A 115 12.58 7.37 2.90
N PRO A 116 11.75 7.28 1.85
CA PRO A 116 11.31 5.99 1.31
C PRO A 116 12.49 5.24 0.67
N ILE A 117 12.61 3.96 1.00
CA ILE A 117 13.64 3.08 0.44
C ILE A 117 13.19 2.56 -0.93
N ARG A 118 14.15 2.43 -1.84
CA ARG A 118 14.01 1.64 -3.06
C ARG A 118 14.99 0.49 -3.01
N ARG A 119 14.48 -0.71 -2.82
CA ARG A 119 15.32 -1.91 -2.80
C ARG A 119 15.78 -2.25 -4.21
N ARG A 120 16.99 -2.77 -4.31
CA ARG A 120 17.50 -3.35 -5.56
C ARG A 120 16.90 -4.74 -5.71
N THR A 121 16.70 -5.19 -6.95
CA THR A 121 16.42 -6.60 -7.22
C THR A 121 17.73 -7.37 -7.03
N PRO A 122 17.77 -8.37 -6.14
CA PRO A 122 18.95 -9.20 -5.96
C PRO A 122 19.26 -10.03 -7.21
N GLU A 123 20.53 -10.38 -7.39
CA GLU A 123 20.92 -11.36 -8.40
C GLU A 123 20.49 -12.75 -7.95
N LEU A 124 19.99 -13.54 -8.87
CA LEU A 124 19.58 -14.93 -8.60
C LEU A 124 20.73 -15.90 -8.85
N PRO A 125 20.83 -16.97 -8.05
CA PRO A 125 21.73 -18.07 -8.32
C PRO A 125 21.31 -18.85 -9.60
N PRO A 126 22.09 -19.86 -10.03
CA PRO A 126 21.68 -20.80 -11.07
C PRO A 126 20.30 -21.42 -10.79
N GLU A 127 19.59 -21.81 -11.88
CA GLU A 127 18.20 -22.29 -11.76
C GLU A 127 18.07 -23.53 -10.86
N GLU A 128 19.09 -24.34 -10.79
CA GLU A 128 19.14 -25.54 -9.95
C GLU A 128 19.17 -25.24 -8.44
N GLU A 129 19.54 -24.04 -8.05
CA GLU A 129 19.64 -23.60 -6.65
C GLU A 129 18.43 -22.76 -6.22
N LEU A 130 17.52 -22.42 -7.15
CA LEU A 130 16.34 -21.64 -6.82
C LEU A 130 15.38 -22.41 -5.91
N PRO A 131 14.73 -21.77 -4.93
CA PRO A 131 13.75 -22.42 -4.06
C PRO A 131 12.50 -22.84 -4.82
N THR A 132 11.79 -23.83 -4.28
CA THR A 132 10.45 -24.20 -4.77
C THR A 132 9.41 -23.19 -4.32
N VAL A 133 8.45 -22.89 -5.21
CA VAL A 133 7.43 -21.86 -4.96
C VAL A 133 6.04 -22.43 -5.17
N ASP A 134 5.19 -22.34 -4.15
CA ASP A 134 3.77 -22.63 -4.23
C ASP A 134 3.01 -21.32 -4.41
N VAL A 135 2.26 -21.17 -5.50
CA VAL A 135 1.43 -20.01 -5.80
C VAL A 135 -0.02 -20.32 -5.46
N PHE A 136 -0.60 -19.58 -4.53
CA PHE A 136 -1.98 -19.71 -4.08
C PHE A 136 -2.86 -18.63 -4.71
N ILE A 137 -3.94 -19.07 -5.36
CA ILE A 137 -4.95 -18.19 -5.95
C ILE A 137 -6.29 -18.51 -5.30
N PRO A 138 -6.60 -17.88 -4.13
CA PRO A 138 -7.88 -18.09 -3.46
C PRO A 138 -9.01 -17.45 -4.28
N THR A 139 -10.10 -18.19 -4.43
CA THR A 139 -11.33 -17.76 -5.10
C THR A 139 -12.56 -18.23 -4.32
N TYR A 140 -13.67 -17.50 -4.43
CA TYR A 140 -14.92 -17.83 -3.75
C TYR A 140 -16.11 -17.91 -4.72
N ASN A 141 -16.44 -16.81 -5.36
CA ASN A 141 -17.54 -16.68 -6.31
C ASN A 141 -17.18 -15.92 -7.58
N GLU A 142 -15.88 -15.63 -7.79
CA GLU A 142 -15.39 -14.96 -8.98
C GLU A 142 -15.69 -15.79 -10.23
N ASP A 143 -15.90 -15.09 -11.34
CA ASP A 143 -16.12 -15.74 -12.64
C ASP A 143 -14.90 -16.61 -13.01
N PRO A 144 -15.11 -17.88 -13.36
CA PRO A 144 -14.02 -18.76 -13.77
C PRO A 144 -13.14 -18.21 -14.92
N ASP A 145 -13.67 -17.39 -15.82
CA ASP A 145 -12.88 -16.77 -16.88
C ASP A 145 -11.97 -15.67 -16.35
N LEU A 146 -12.42 -14.91 -15.34
CA LEU A 146 -11.55 -13.95 -14.64
C LEU A 146 -10.40 -14.68 -13.96
N VAL A 147 -10.70 -15.71 -13.17
CA VAL A 147 -9.67 -16.53 -12.50
C VAL A 147 -8.68 -17.14 -13.50
N ALA A 148 -9.16 -17.57 -14.66
CA ALA A 148 -8.32 -18.15 -15.72
C ALA A 148 -7.22 -17.19 -16.21
N HIS A 149 -7.46 -15.87 -16.21
CA HIS A 149 -6.42 -14.91 -16.60
C HIS A 149 -5.29 -14.89 -15.58
N THR A 150 -5.61 -14.85 -14.31
CA THR A 150 -4.62 -14.88 -13.21
C THR A 150 -3.85 -16.20 -13.20
N VAL A 151 -4.53 -17.33 -13.34
CA VAL A 151 -3.91 -18.67 -13.39
C VAL A 151 -2.95 -18.79 -14.57
N ARG A 152 -3.36 -18.35 -15.77
CA ARG A 152 -2.46 -18.36 -16.94
C ARG A 152 -1.22 -17.52 -16.72
N ALA A 153 -1.37 -16.31 -16.17
CA ALA A 153 -0.23 -15.44 -15.89
C ALA A 153 0.70 -16.07 -14.85
N ALA A 154 0.15 -16.67 -13.79
CA ALA A 154 0.93 -17.32 -12.75
C ALA A 154 1.73 -18.53 -13.27
N VAL A 155 1.09 -19.40 -14.07
CA VAL A 155 1.76 -20.55 -14.68
C VAL A 155 2.85 -20.12 -15.67
N HIS A 156 2.74 -18.94 -16.31
CA HIS A 156 3.70 -18.43 -17.28
C HIS A 156 4.70 -17.42 -16.69
N MET A 157 4.82 -17.33 -15.37
CA MET A 157 5.91 -16.58 -14.76
C MET A 157 7.26 -17.15 -15.18
N ASP A 158 8.26 -16.27 -15.34
CA ASP A 158 9.64 -16.63 -15.68
C ASP A 158 10.32 -17.30 -14.47
N TYR A 159 10.08 -18.61 -14.34
CA TYR A 159 10.62 -19.46 -13.28
C TYR A 159 10.69 -20.92 -13.73
N PRO A 160 11.63 -21.76 -13.25
CA PRO A 160 11.73 -23.16 -13.61
C PRO A 160 10.45 -23.94 -13.32
N ARG A 161 9.97 -24.71 -14.28
CA ARG A 161 8.67 -25.40 -14.19
C ARG A 161 8.61 -26.46 -13.11
N ASP A 162 9.70 -27.12 -12.86
CA ASP A 162 9.86 -28.14 -11.80
C ASP A 162 9.95 -27.53 -10.40
N ARG A 163 10.06 -26.20 -10.29
CA ARG A 163 10.13 -25.43 -9.06
C ARG A 163 8.96 -24.51 -8.82
N LEU A 164 7.98 -24.50 -9.74
CA LEU A 164 6.78 -23.65 -9.68
C LEU A 164 5.53 -24.50 -9.66
N ARG A 165 4.73 -24.38 -8.62
CA ARG A 165 3.43 -25.02 -8.48
C ARG A 165 2.35 -23.96 -8.32
N VAL A 166 1.27 -24.03 -9.08
CA VAL A 166 0.17 -23.06 -9.04
C VAL A 166 -1.11 -23.77 -8.61
N LEU A 167 -1.73 -23.31 -7.53
CA LEU A 167 -2.93 -23.88 -6.95
C LEU A 167 -4.06 -22.84 -6.93
N VAL A 168 -5.20 -23.21 -7.47
CA VAL A 168 -6.46 -22.48 -7.34
C VAL A 168 -7.20 -23.02 -6.11
N LEU A 169 -7.41 -22.18 -5.10
CA LEU A 169 -8.02 -22.54 -3.82
C LEU A 169 -9.47 -22.10 -3.81
N ASP A 170 -10.40 -23.02 -4.16
CA ASP A 170 -11.80 -22.69 -4.42
C ASP A 170 -12.72 -22.89 -3.21
N ASP A 171 -12.98 -21.82 -2.46
CA ASP A 171 -14.01 -21.80 -1.40
C ASP A 171 -15.46 -21.79 -1.95
N GLY A 172 -15.62 -21.54 -3.24
CA GLY A 172 -16.90 -21.67 -3.95
C GLY A 172 -17.28 -23.12 -4.28
N GLY A 173 -16.30 -24.02 -4.33
CA GLY A 173 -16.43 -25.43 -4.63
C GLY A 173 -16.28 -26.37 -3.43
N THR A 174 -16.42 -25.87 -2.19
CA THR A 174 -16.33 -26.69 -0.96
C THR A 174 -17.39 -27.80 -0.93
N THR A 175 -17.09 -28.94 -0.27
CA THR A 175 -18.04 -30.01 -0.09
C THR A 175 -19.36 -29.53 0.54
N GLN A 176 -19.27 -28.57 1.46
CA GLN A 176 -20.44 -27.93 2.06
C GLN A 176 -21.33 -27.24 1.02
N LYS A 177 -20.76 -26.52 0.05
CA LYS A 177 -21.53 -25.81 -0.99
C LYS A 177 -22.07 -26.75 -2.07
N LEU A 178 -21.33 -27.77 -2.40
CA LEU A 178 -21.76 -28.80 -3.36
C LEU A 178 -22.98 -29.60 -2.83
N ASN A 179 -23.11 -29.68 -1.50
CA ASN A 179 -24.23 -30.34 -0.80
C ASN A 179 -25.18 -29.34 -0.12
N ASP A 180 -25.32 -28.12 -0.68
CA ASP A 180 -26.27 -27.13 -0.16
C ASP A 180 -27.69 -27.69 -0.17
N SER A 181 -28.46 -27.35 0.85
CA SER A 181 -29.89 -27.75 0.96
C SER A 181 -30.75 -27.18 -0.15
N ASP A 182 -30.33 -26.09 -0.78
CA ASP A 182 -30.94 -25.51 -1.96
C ASP A 182 -30.35 -26.16 -3.23
N PRO A 183 -31.16 -26.96 -4.00
CA PRO A 183 -30.66 -27.67 -5.17
C PRO A 183 -30.11 -26.75 -6.28
N GLU A 184 -30.64 -25.53 -6.42
CA GLU A 184 -30.15 -24.57 -7.42
C GLU A 184 -28.75 -24.04 -7.05
N LYS A 185 -28.52 -23.75 -5.77
CA LYS A 185 -27.19 -23.33 -5.28
C LYS A 185 -26.18 -24.47 -5.38
N ALA A 186 -26.56 -25.69 -4.99
CA ALA A 186 -25.68 -26.86 -5.12
C ALA A 186 -25.28 -27.11 -6.59
N ARG A 187 -26.25 -27.02 -7.52
CA ARG A 187 -25.98 -27.17 -8.95
C ARG A 187 -25.07 -26.08 -9.48
N ALA A 188 -25.34 -24.81 -9.18
CA ALA A 188 -24.50 -23.69 -9.61
C ALA A 188 -23.06 -23.79 -9.09
N ALA A 189 -22.88 -24.17 -7.81
CA ALA A 189 -21.57 -24.43 -7.22
C ALA A 189 -20.83 -25.58 -7.95
N SER A 190 -21.53 -26.66 -8.27
CA SER A 190 -20.98 -27.82 -8.96
C SER A 190 -20.54 -27.46 -10.38
N GLU A 191 -21.38 -26.76 -11.15
CA GLU A 191 -21.08 -26.31 -12.51
C GLU A 191 -19.85 -25.38 -12.53
N ARG A 192 -19.79 -24.41 -11.58
CA ARG A 192 -18.66 -23.49 -11.44
C ARG A 192 -17.37 -24.23 -11.07
N ALA A 193 -17.40 -25.09 -10.07
CA ALA A 193 -16.26 -25.90 -9.64
C ALA A 193 -15.74 -26.81 -10.77
N ALA A 194 -16.63 -27.47 -11.51
CA ALA A 194 -16.28 -28.30 -12.65
C ALA A 194 -15.63 -27.48 -13.79
N ARG A 195 -16.09 -26.22 -14.00
CA ARG A 195 -15.48 -25.32 -14.99
C ARG A 195 -14.07 -24.90 -14.57
N LEU A 196 -13.87 -24.48 -13.32
CA LEU A 196 -12.55 -24.11 -12.77
C LEU A 196 -11.57 -25.28 -12.81
N ARG A 197 -12.02 -26.49 -12.45
CA ARG A 197 -11.16 -27.69 -12.54
C ARG A 197 -10.67 -27.94 -13.95
N ARG A 198 -11.54 -27.88 -14.96
CA ARG A 198 -11.16 -28.01 -16.37
C ARG A 198 -10.20 -26.91 -16.80
N ILE A 199 -10.40 -25.68 -16.34
CA ILE A 199 -9.47 -24.57 -16.62
C ILE A 199 -8.09 -24.87 -16.05
N CYS A 200 -8.01 -25.29 -14.79
CA CYS A 200 -6.74 -25.64 -14.14
C CYS A 200 -6.02 -26.75 -14.88
N GLU A 201 -6.72 -27.85 -15.21
CA GLU A 201 -6.19 -28.98 -15.98
C GLU A 201 -5.64 -28.54 -17.35
N THR A 202 -6.38 -27.68 -18.06
CA THR A 202 -5.98 -27.18 -19.40
C THR A 202 -4.74 -26.28 -19.34
N ILE A 203 -4.59 -25.49 -18.28
CA ILE A 203 -3.51 -24.51 -18.14
C ILE A 203 -2.26 -25.13 -17.47
N GLY A 204 -2.42 -26.26 -16.77
CA GLY A 204 -1.35 -26.91 -16.00
C GLY A 204 -1.22 -26.36 -14.58
N ALA A 205 -2.34 -26.00 -13.96
CA ALA A 205 -2.46 -25.63 -12.56
C ALA A 205 -3.22 -26.71 -11.78
N GLU A 206 -3.14 -26.69 -10.46
CA GLU A 206 -3.87 -27.58 -9.59
C GLU A 206 -5.15 -26.91 -9.08
N TYR A 207 -6.22 -27.69 -8.96
CA TYR A 207 -7.45 -27.25 -8.33
C TYR A 207 -7.58 -27.88 -6.96
N TYR A 208 -7.78 -27.05 -5.95
CA TYR A 208 -7.99 -27.47 -4.57
C TYR A 208 -9.28 -26.88 -4.00
N ALA A 209 -10.08 -27.68 -3.31
CA ALA A 209 -11.25 -27.23 -2.58
C ALA A 209 -11.34 -28.01 -1.27
N ARG A 210 -11.50 -27.31 -0.17
CA ARG A 210 -11.64 -27.88 1.18
C ARG A 210 -13.06 -28.29 1.49
N GLU A 211 -13.27 -28.96 2.61
CA GLU A 211 -14.61 -29.44 3.00
C GLU A 211 -15.56 -28.29 3.35
N ARG A 212 -15.10 -27.30 4.11
CA ARG A 212 -15.88 -26.18 4.63
C ARG A 212 -15.16 -24.86 4.50
N ASN A 213 -15.93 -23.80 4.28
CA ASN A 213 -15.43 -22.43 4.31
C ASN A 213 -15.41 -21.91 5.76
N GLU A 214 -14.36 -22.24 6.50
CA GLU A 214 -14.10 -21.72 7.84
C GLU A 214 -13.00 -20.67 7.79
N HIS A 215 -13.18 -19.54 8.51
CA HIS A 215 -12.22 -18.42 8.54
C HIS A 215 -11.91 -17.78 7.18
N ALA A 216 -12.85 -17.85 6.24
CA ALA A 216 -12.79 -17.20 4.92
C ALA A 216 -11.43 -17.41 4.20
N LYS A 217 -10.89 -16.37 3.55
CA LYS A 217 -9.62 -16.43 2.80
C LYS A 217 -8.44 -16.92 3.64
N ALA A 218 -8.30 -16.44 4.87
CA ALA A 218 -7.19 -16.85 5.75
C ALA A 218 -7.25 -18.35 6.09
N GLY A 219 -8.46 -18.88 6.33
CA GLY A 219 -8.66 -20.31 6.56
C GLY A 219 -8.34 -21.15 5.32
N ASN A 220 -8.70 -20.67 4.13
CA ASN A 220 -8.41 -21.34 2.86
C ASN A 220 -6.89 -21.42 2.59
N LEU A 221 -6.18 -20.30 2.78
CA LEU A 221 -4.72 -20.24 2.64
C LEU A 221 -4.01 -21.15 3.66
N ASN A 222 -4.43 -21.12 4.94
CA ASN A 222 -3.85 -21.96 5.99
C ASN A 222 -4.11 -23.45 5.77
N ASP A 223 -5.25 -23.79 5.19
CA ASP A 223 -5.55 -25.18 4.85
C ASP A 223 -4.67 -25.67 3.70
N ALA A 224 -4.55 -24.90 2.61
CA ALA A 224 -3.67 -25.20 1.51
C ALA A 224 -2.20 -25.32 1.95
N PHE A 225 -1.73 -24.41 2.82
CA PHE A 225 -0.38 -24.42 3.36
C PHE A 225 -0.01 -25.73 4.08
N ARG A 226 -0.97 -26.42 4.69
CA ARG A 226 -0.74 -27.72 5.33
C ARG A 226 -0.55 -28.88 4.34
N HIS A 227 -0.97 -28.68 3.08
CA HIS A 227 -0.98 -29.70 2.03
C HIS A 227 0.06 -29.41 0.95
N THR A 228 0.89 -28.40 1.16
CA THR A 228 1.95 -28.00 0.24
C THR A 228 3.30 -27.97 0.97
N ALA A 229 4.39 -27.99 0.23
CA ALA A 229 5.74 -28.10 0.78
C ALA A 229 6.76 -27.22 0.03
N GLY A 230 6.30 -26.19 -0.69
CA GLY A 230 7.19 -25.20 -1.31
C GLY A 230 7.99 -24.44 -0.27
N ASP A 231 9.25 -24.11 -0.58
CA ASP A 231 10.11 -23.31 0.30
C ASP A 231 9.53 -21.91 0.49
N LEU A 232 8.87 -21.37 -0.54
CA LEU A 232 8.20 -20.08 -0.54
C LEU A 232 6.74 -20.22 -0.96
N VAL A 233 5.89 -19.36 -0.43
CA VAL A 233 4.48 -19.25 -0.81
C VAL A 233 4.21 -17.86 -1.38
N VAL A 234 3.53 -17.81 -2.52
CA VAL A 234 3.07 -16.57 -3.15
C VAL A 234 1.54 -16.55 -3.16
N ILE A 235 0.94 -15.41 -2.87
CA ILE A 235 -0.51 -15.26 -2.85
C ILE A 235 -0.91 -14.20 -3.88
N PHE A 236 -1.79 -14.57 -4.81
CA PHE A 236 -2.47 -13.64 -5.72
C PHE A 236 -3.97 -13.73 -5.53
N ASP A 237 -4.65 -12.59 -5.42
CA ASP A 237 -6.11 -12.57 -5.50
C ASP A 237 -6.56 -13.03 -6.89
N ALA A 238 -7.78 -13.52 -6.98
CA ALA A 238 -8.35 -14.11 -8.21
C ALA A 238 -8.32 -13.16 -9.42
N ASP A 239 -8.28 -11.84 -9.17
CA ASP A 239 -8.25 -10.76 -10.15
C ASP A 239 -6.88 -10.04 -10.26
N HIS A 240 -5.85 -10.54 -9.58
CA HIS A 240 -4.50 -9.98 -9.59
C HIS A 240 -3.58 -10.74 -10.54
N ILE A 241 -3.39 -10.19 -11.72
CA ILE A 241 -2.56 -10.80 -12.78
C ILE A 241 -1.08 -10.52 -12.53
N PRO A 242 -0.24 -11.51 -12.19
CA PRO A 242 1.19 -11.31 -12.00
C PRO A 242 1.90 -10.97 -13.32
N VAL A 243 2.95 -10.14 -13.20
CA VAL A 243 3.89 -9.94 -14.32
C VAL A 243 4.84 -11.12 -14.43
N ALA A 244 5.31 -11.43 -15.65
CA ALA A 244 6.19 -12.58 -15.88
C ALA A 244 7.45 -12.56 -14.99
N SER A 245 8.01 -11.39 -14.72
CA SER A 245 9.23 -11.21 -13.91
C SER A 245 9.00 -11.21 -12.40
N PHE A 246 7.79 -11.52 -11.91
CA PHE A 246 7.45 -11.41 -10.46
C PHE A 246 8.43 -12.19 -9.59
N LEU A 247 8.56 -13.50 -9.82
CA LEU A 247 9.45 -14.37 -9.03
C LEU A 247 10.93 -14.00 -9.19
N ARG A 248 11.36 -13.65 -10.39
CA ARG A 248 12.75 -13.18 -10.65
C ARG A 248 13.09 -11.92 -9.86
N ARG A 249 12.10 -11.13 -9.46
CA ARG A 249 12.29 -9.87 -8.73
C ARG A 249 12.12 -10.01 -7.22
N THR A 250 11.49 -11.08 -6.75
CA THR A 250 11.11 -11.22 -5.33
C THR A 250 11.92 -12.29 -4.60
N VAL A 251 12.14 -13.43 -5.23
CA VAL A 251 12.78 -14.61 -4.59
C VAL A 251 14.17 -14.31 -4.06
N GLY A 252 14.98 -13.54 -4.79
CA GLY A 252 16.35 -13.21 -4.39
C GLY A 252 16.46 -12.53 -3.03
N HIS A 253 15.43 -11.80 -2.56
CA HIS A 253 15.46 -11.16 -1.25
C HIS A 253 15.49 -12.17 -0.10
N PHE A 254 14.84 -13.33 -0.24
CA PHE A 254 14.87 -14.39 0.76
C PHE A 254 16.21 -15.13 0.76
N LEU A 255 16.94 -15.12 -0.36
CA LEU A 255 18.26 -15.76 -0.48
C LEU A 255 19.38 -14.86 0.06
N GLU A 256 19.20 -13.53 0.03
CA GLU A 256 20.16 -12.57 0.58
C GLU A 256 20.12 -12.47 2.11
N SER A 257 18.99 -12.76 2.75
CA SER A 257 18.83 -12.59 4.20
C SER A 257 17.79 -13.54 4.77
N GLU A 258 18.17 -14.31 5.77
CA GLU A 258 17.27 -15.17 6.56
C GLU A 258 16.26 -14.38 7.42
N GLU A 259 16.48 -13.08 7.61
CA GLU A 259 15.56 -12.21 8.35
C GLU A 259 14.33 -11.78 7.52
N VAL A 260 14.38 -11.95 6.19
CA VAL A 260 13.27 -11.60 5.30
C VAL A 260 12.22 -12.71 5.36
N TYR A 261 11.03 -12.37 5.85
CA TYR A 261 9.89 -13.29 5.91
C TYR A 261 8.74 -12.88 4.98
N LEU A 262 8.76 -11.67 4.44
CA LEU A 262 7.72 -11.12 3.56
C LEU A 262 8.34 -10.16 2.54
N VAL A 263 7.97 -10.34 1.28
CA VAL A 263 8.24 -9.40 0.20
C VAL A 263 6.92 -8.99 -0.42
N GLN A 264 6.47 -7.76 -0.17
CA GLN A 264 5.25 -7.19 -0.73
C GLN A 264 5.58 -6.41 -2.00
N THR A 265 4.88 -6.70 -3.10
CA THR A 265 5.02 -5.95 -4.35
C THR A 265 3.89 -4.93 -4.53
N PRO A 266 4.09 -3.90 -5.38
CA PRO A 266 3.05 -2.94 -5.69
C PRO A 266 1.93 -3.57 -6.53
N HIS A 267 0.69 -3.13 -6.27
CA HIS A 267 -0.45 -3.39 -7.14
C HIS A 267 -0.66 -2.20 -8.09
N SER A 268 -1.06 -2.48 -9.31
CA SER A 268 -1.40 -1.46 -10.31
C SER A 268 -2.78 -1.76 -10.89
N PHE A 269 -3.67 -0.78 -10.89
CA PHE A 269 -4.97 -0.93 -11.53
C PHE A 269 -4.84 -0.76 -13.05
N LEU A 270 -5.42 -1.69 -13.80
CA LEU A 270 -5.53 -1.58 -15.25
C LEU A 270 -6.63 -0.62 -15.67
N THR A 271 -7.66 -0.49 -14.84
CA THR A 271 -8.80 0.40 -15.09
C THR A 271 -8.67 1.66 -14.23
N PRO A 272 -8.79 2.86 -14.82
CA PRO A 272 -8.79 4.10 -14.04
C PRO A 272 -10.00 4.13 -13.11
N ASP A 273 -9.84 4.75 -11.95
CA ASP A 273 -10.93 4.94 -11.01
C ASP A 273 -12.03 5.85 -11.58
N PRO A 274 -13.24 5.89 -10.99
CA PRO A 274 -14.34 6.72 -11.47
C PRO A 274 -14.01 8.22 -11.49
N LEU A 275 -13.20 8.72 -10.55
CA LEU A 275 -12.81 10.12 -10.48
C LEU A 275 -11.85 10.46 -11.62
N GLU A 276 -10.80 9.66 -11.81
CA GLU A 276 -9.86 9.82 -12.93
C GLU A 276 -10.56 9.80 -14.28
N ARG A 277 -11.47 8.84 -14.46
CA ARG A 277 -12.23 8.69 -15.72
C ARG A 277 -13.17 9.85 -15.96
N ASN A 278 -13.96 10.26 -14.95
CA ASN A 278 -14.97 11.30 -15.09
C ASN A 278 -14.35 12.69 -15.29
N LEU A 279 -13.18 12.94 -14.73
CA LEU A 279 -12.44 14.20 -14.90
C LEU A 279 -11.47 14.19 -16.10
N GLY A 280 -11.34 13.06 -16.82
CA GLY A 280 -10.39 12.92 -17.92
C GLY A 280 -8.92 12.99 -17.48
N LEU A 281 -8.62 12.55 -16.26
CA LEU A 281 -7.31 12.60 -15.62
C LEU A 281 -6.55 11.26 -15.70
N ALA A 282 -7.16 10.22 -16.22
CA ALA A 282 -6.52 8.91 -16.35
C ALA A 282 -5.15 9.01 -17.04
N GLY A 283 -4.11 8.52 -16.38
CA GLY A 283 -2.72 8.61 -16.84
C GLY A 283 -2.08 10.00 -16.83
N LYS A 284 -2.79 11.04 -16.33
CA LYS A 284 -2.26 12.42 -16.19
C LYS A 284 -1.88 12.77 -14.76
N VAL A 285 -2.46 12.08 -13.80
CA VAL A 285 -2.17 12.21 -12.37
C VAL A 285 -1.80 10.84 -11.82
N PRO A 286 -0.96 10.77 -10.77
CA PRO A 286 -0.69 9.51 -10.08
C PRO A 286 -1.98 8.95 -9.49
N GLY A 287 -2.25 7.67 -9.72
CA GLY A 287 -3.35 6.97 -9.08
C GLY A 287 -3.10 6.77 -7.58
N GLU A 288 -4.15 6.48 -6.81
CA GLU A 288 -4.06 6.25 -5.36
C GLU A 288 -3.06 5.14 -5.02
N ASN A 289 -3.06 4.06 -5.79
CA ASN A 289 -2.13 2.95 -5.60
C ASN A 289 -0.67 3.33 -5.85
N GLU A 290 -0.39 4.22 -6.80
CA GLU A 290 0.97 4.70 -7.04
C GLU A 290 1.51 5.48 -5.83
N MET A 291 0.67 6.28 -5.18
CA MET A 291 1.03 6.98 -3.95
C MET A 291 1.27 5.99 -2.81
N PHE A 292 0.36 5.04 -2.63
CA PHE A 292 0.46 4.06 -1.55
C PHE A 292 1.70 3.17 -1.71
N TYR A 293 1.83 2.44 -2.82
CA TYR A 293 2.95 1.51 -3.01
C TYR A 293 4.27 2.20 -3.36
N GLY A 294 4.22 3.29 -4.12
CA GLY A 294 5.42 4.01 -4.55
C GLY A 294 6.04 4.89 -3.49
N LEU A 295 5.28 5.32 -2.49
CA LEU A 295 5.76 6.26 -1.47
C LEU A 295 5.53 5.76 -0.04
N VAL A 296 4.29 5.40 0.32
CA VAL A 296 3.95 5.03 1.70
C VAL A 296 4.56 3.68 2.06
N GLN A 297 4.37 2.63 1.27
CA GLN A 297 4.96 1.31 1.52
C GLN A 297 6.49 1.34 1.52
N ASN A 298 7.11 2.08 0.59
CA ASN A 298 8.55 2.27 0.58
C ASN A 298 9.05 3.05 1.81
N GLY A 299 8.22 3.95 2.33
CA GLY A 299 8.49 4.66 3.58
C GLY A 299 8.36 3.73 4.80
N LEU A 300 7.32 2.91 4.85
CA LEU A 300 7.13 1.90 5.90
C LEU A 300 8.27 0.87 5.90
N ASP A 301 8.73 0.44 4.72
CA ASP A 301 9.86 -0.48 4.60
C ASP A 301 11.15 0.09 5.23
N ARG A 302 11.37 1.40 5.18
CA ARG A 302 12.49 2.08 5.89
C ARG A 302 12.53 1.76 7.37
N TRP A 303 11.36 1.60 7.99
CA TRP A 303 11.19 1.38 9.43
C TRP A 303 10.86 -0.08 9.78
N ASN A 304 11.04 -1.01 8.84
CA ASN A 304 10.65 -2.40 8.97
C ASN A 304 9.17 -2.57 9.40
N ALA A 305 8.31 -1.71 8.84
CA ALA A 305 6.88 -1.63 9.13
C ALA A 305 6.02 -1.97 7.91
N SER A 306 6.61 -2.51 6.86
CA SER A 306 5.86 -3.07 5.73
C SER A 306 4.98 -4.21 6.19
N PHE A 307 3.82 -4.36 5.57
CA PHE A 307 2.85 -5.37 5.93
C PHE A 307 2.25 -6.04 4.70
N PHE A 308 1.68 -7.21 4.91
CA PHE A 308 0.99 -7.97 3.87
C PHE A 308 -0.30 -7.26 3.44
N CYS A 309 -0.38 -6.90 2.16
CA CYS A 309 -1.55 -6.20 1.58
C CYS A 309 -2.63 -7.16 1.06
N GLY A 310 -2.60 -8.42 1.46
CA GLY A 310 -3.60 -9.43 1.10
C GLY A 310 -3.30 -10.18 -0.19
N SER A 311 -2.43 -9.67 -1.06
CA SER A 311 -2.11 -10.25 -2.36
C SER A 311 -0.76 -9.75 -2.88
N ALA A 312 -0.24 -10.36 -3.93
CA ALA A 312 1.03 -10.03 -4.61
C ALA A 312 2.24 -10.00 -3.66
N ALA A 313 2.32 -10.98 -2.80
CA ALA A 313 3.38 -11.15 -1.83
C ALA A 313 3.77 -12.62 -1.71
#